data_415cd7fd4dc2ab957051b83b29e856c4
#
_entry.id   415cd7fd4dc2ab957051b83b29e856c4
#
_cell.length_a   1.000
_cell.length_b   1.000
_cell.length_c   1.000
_cell.angle_alpha   90.00
_cell.angle_beta   90.00
_cell.angle_gamma   90.00
#
_symmetry.space_group_name_H-M   'P 1'
#
loop_
_entity.id
_entity.type
_entity.pdbx_description
1 polymer ?
#
loop_
_entity_poly.entity_id
_entity_poly.type
_entity_poly.pdbx_seq_one_letter_code
_entity_poly.pdbx_strand_id
1 'polypeptide(L)'
;MKTEKQKDTSWKERIHEIIYEADTKEGKLFDVILLIAILTSIVLVMLESINSINSRYGFLLNIFEWVITILFSFEYVLRIISIKKPFKYIFSFYGVIDFFSTIPKYLSLIFIGSHHFAALRALRLLRVFRILKLTRYIGASNKLLIALKASRAKIAVFLFFILILCVILGAVMYMIEGEENGFTSIPKSIYWAIVTMTTVGYGDIAPQTAFGQFIASIIMILGYGIIAIPTGIVSSEITKTHANTIDTNTQSCGNCATEDHKDNSEFCYKCGRNLN
;
A
#
# COMPACT_ATOMS: atom_id res chain seq x y z
N MET A 1 -31.12 36.96 -8.30
CA MET A 1 -30.19 36.88 -9.42
C MET A 1 -28.84 37.35 -8.94
N LYS A 2 -28.00 36.46 -8.37
CA LYS A 2 -26.62 36.77 -8.00
C LYS A 2 -25.75 36.29 -9.16
N THR A 3 -25.17 37.23 -9.87
CA THR A 3 -24.15 36.99 -10.90
C THR A 3 -22.96 36.29 -10.23
N GLU A 4 -22.74 35.00 -10.55
CA GLU A 4 -21.48 34.33 -10.30
C GLU A 4 -20.38 35.12 -10.99
N LYS A 5 -19.55 35.80 -10.21
CA LYS A 5 -18.26 36.30 -10.66
C LYS A 5 -17.43 35.05 -11.01
N GLN A 6 -17.34 34.72 -12.27
CA GLN A 6 -16.35 33.82 -12.84
C GLN A 6 -14.98 34.38 -12.43
N LYS A 7 -14.38 33.77 -11.37
CA LYS A 7 -13.02 34.09 -10.95
C LYS A 7 -12.13 33.55 -12.06
N ASP A 8 -11.41 34.41 -12.76
CA ASP A 8 -10.34 34.01 -13.68
C ASP A 8 -9.32 33.22 -12.89
N THR A 9 -9.56 31.90 -12.77
CA THR A 9 -8.64 30.98 -12.13
C THR A 9 -7.42 30.85 -13.03
N SER A 10 -6.25 31.15 -12.49
CA SER A 10 -4.97 30.95 -13.15
C SER A 10 -4.91 29.52 -13.70
N TRP A 11 -4.37 29.32 -14.92
CA TRP A 11 -4.21 28.00 -15.51
C TRP A 11 -3.57 26.97 -14.54
N LYS A 12 -2.68 27.42 -13.63
CA LYS A 12 -2.06 26.61 -12.56
C LYS A 12 -3.08 26.14 -11.53
N GLU A 13 -4.02 27.00 -11.13
CA GLU A 13 -5.08 26.66 -10.20
C GLU A 13 -6.03 25.64 -10.80
N ARG A 14 -6.35 25.78 -12.09
CA ARG A 14 -7.17 24.78 -12.82
C ARG A 14 -6.50 23.42 -12.94
N ILE A 15 -5.18 23.41 -13.22
CA ILE A 15 -4.41 22.15 -13.22
C ILE A 15 -4.34 21.56 -11.80
N HIS A 16 -4.18 22.38 -10.78
CA HIS A 16 -4.20 21.93 -9.40
C HIS A 16 -5.53 21.29 -9.02
N GLU A 17 -6.65 21.91 -9.37
CA GLU A 17 -7.99 21.38 -9.17
C GLU A 17 -8.17 19.99 -9.81
N ILE A 18 -7.80 19.85 -11.09
CA ILE A 18 -7.91 18.57 -11.82
C ILE A 18 -7.04 17.47 -11.19
N ILE A 19 -5.84 17.81 -10.70
CA ILE A 19 -4.86 16.82 -10.23
C ILE A 19 -5.05 16.45 -8.75
N TYR A 20 -5.59 17.36 -7.93
CA TYR A 20 -5.67 17.19 -6.48
C TYR A 20 -7.09 17.09 -5.94
N GLU A 21 -8.09 17.60 -6.67
CA GLU A 21 -9.48 17.58 -6.26
C GLU A 21 -10.26 16.50 -7.02
N ALA A 22 -10.47 15.37 -6.36
CA ALA A 22 -11.22 14.23 -6.92
C ALA A 22 -12.74 14.48 -7.00
N ASP A 23 -13.24 15.62 -6.53
CA ASP A 23 -14.68 15.93 -6.50
C ASP A 23 -15.20 16.47 -7.83
N THR A 24 -14.32 16.98 -8.70
CA THR A 24 -14.68 17.46 -10.04
C THR A 24 -14.81 16.32 -11.05
N LYS A 25 -15.60 16.51 -12.12
CA LYS A 25 -15.74 15.50 -13.18
C LYS A 25 -14.42 15.25 -13.91
N GLU A 26 -13.66 16.32 -14.15
CA GLU A 26 -12.34 16.26 -14.79
C GLU A 26 -11.31 15.56 -13.88
N GLY A 27 -11.32 15.84 -12.58
CA GLY A 27 -10.46 15.17 -11.60
C GLY A 27 -10.75 13.68 -11.49
N LYS A 28 -12.02 13.29 -11.42
CA LYS A 28 -12.40 11.85 -11.44
C LYS A 28 -11.94 11.14 -12.70
N LEU A 29 -12.09 11.77 -13.86
CA LEU A 29 -11.63 11.20 -15.14
C LEU A 29 -10.11 11.03 -15.15
N PHE A 30 -9.38 12.05 -14.69
CA PHE A 30 -7.92 12.00 -14.56
C PHE A 30 -7.47 10.84 -13.66
N ASP A 31 -8.08 10.70 -12.50
CA ASP A 31 -7.79 9.64 -11.54
C ASP A 31 -8.08 8.24 -12.12
N VAL A 32 -9.21 8.07 -12.81
CA VAL A 32 -9.56 6.79 -13.46
C VAL A 32 -8.56 6.43 -14.57
N ILE A 33 -8.18 7.39 -15.41
CA ILE A 33 -7.17 7.17 -16.46
C ILE A 33 -5.84 6.77 -15.83
N LEU A 34 -5.43 7.44 -14.76
CA LEU A 34 -4.19 7.15 -14.07
C LEU A 34 -4.21 5.78 -13.41
N LEU A 35 -5.33 5.42 -12.78
CA LEU A 35 -5.57 4.10 -12.20
C LEU A 35 -5.42 2.99 -13.26
N ILE A 36 -6.08 3.15 -14.41
CA ILE A 36 -5.98 2.20 -15.51
C ILE A 36 -4.53 2.11 -16.01
N ALA A 37 -3.83 3.23 -16.14
CA ALA A 37 -2.43 3.24 -16.57
C ALA A 37 -1.51 2.51 -15.56
N ILE A 38 -1.74 2.67 -14.26
CA ILE A 38 -1.00 1.96 -13.21
C ILE A 38 -1.25 0.45 -13.33
N LEU A 39 -2.51 0.02 -13.38
CA LEU A 39 -2.87 -1.39 -13.50
C LEU A 39 -2.29 -2.01 -14.79
N THR A 40 -2.40 -1.30 -15.90
CA THR A 40 -1.81 -1.74 -17.17
C THR A 40 -0.29 -1.88 -17.05
N SER A 41 0.39 -0.94 -16.38
CA SER A 41 1.84 -1.02 -16.20
C SER A 41 2.26 -2.24 -15.38
N ILE A 42 1.47 -2.63 -14.38
CA ILE A 42 1.73 -3.83 -13.58
C ILE A 42 1.59 -5.08 -14.44
N VAL A 43 0.51 -5.17 -15.22
CA VAL A 43 0.30 -6.28 -16.15
C VAL A 43 1.44 -6.39 -17.16
N LEU A 44 1.92 -5.27 -17.72
CA LEU A 44 3.06 -5.27 -18.64
C LEU A 44 4.33 -5.82 -17.99
N VAL A 45 4.64 -5.43 -16.75
CA VAL A 45 5.80 -5.96 -16.00
C VAL A 45 5.66 -7.45 -15.76
N MET A 46 4.45 -7.93 -15.44
CA MET A 46 4.18 -9.37 -15.29
C MET A 46 4.40 -10.13 -16.60
N LEU A 47 3.86 -9.63 -17.71
CA LEU A 47 4.03 -10.23 -19.04
C LEU A 47 5.50 -10.23 -19.49
N GLU A 48 6.24 -9.15 -19.22
CA GLU A 48 7.67 -9.05 -19.54
C GLU A 48 8.51 -10.08 -18.75
N SER A 49 8.05 -10.50 -17.57
CA SER A 49 8.74 -11.51 -16.75
C SER A 49 8.65 -12.93 -17.32
N ILE A 50 7.69 -13.19 -18.20
CA ILE A 50 7.47 -14.50 -18.83
C ILE A 50 8.33 -14.60 -20.08
N ASN A 51 9.37 -15.47 -20.06
CA ASN A 51 10.33 -15.59 -21.14
C ASN A 51 9.70 -15.89 -22.51
N SER A 52 8.68 -16.74 -22.59
CA SER A 52 7.99 -17.09 -23.84
C SER A 52 7.23 -15.91 -24.46
N ILE A 53 6.67 -15.04 -23.61
CA ILE A 53 5.95 -13.84 -24.07
C ILE A 53 6.96 -12.75 -24.44
N ASN A 54 7.97 -12.55 -23.62
CA ASN A 54 9.00 -11.54 -23.85
C ASN A 54 9.80 -11.80 -25.14
N SER A 55 10.12 -13.05 -25.45
CA SER A 55 10.80 -13.41 -26.70
C SER A 55 9.96 -13.13 -27.95
N ARG A 56 8.63 -13.27 -27.87
CA ARG A 56 7.72 -13.08 -29.00
C ARG A 56 7.22 -11.64 -29.15
N TYR A 57 6.91 -10.97 -28.04
CA TYR A 57 6.25 -9.66 -27.99
C TYR A 57 7.07 -8.58 -27.28
N GLY A 58 8.34 -8.82 -26.95
CA GLY A 58 9.17 -7.90 -26.19
C GLY A 58 9.28 -6.50 -26.78
N PHE A 59 9.30 -6.38 -28.11
CA PHE A 59 9.28 -5.07 -28.78
C PHE A 59 7.99 -4.28 -28.49
N LEU A 60 6.83 -4.92 -28.59
CA LEU A 60 5.52 -4.29 -28.30
C LEU A 60 5.41 -3.93 -26.82
N LEU A 61 5.79 -4.84 -25.93
CA LEU A 61 5.80 -4.59 -24.47
C LEU A 61 6.67 -3.38 -24.14
N ASN A 62 7.84 -3.26 -24.76
CA ASN A 62 8.72 -2.12 -24.57
C ASN A 62 8.13 -0.80 -25.05
N ILE A 63 7.39 -0.80 -26.18
CA ILE A 63 6.69 0.41 -26.67
C ILE A 63 5.62 0.84 -25.67
N PHE A 64 4.74 -0.07 -25.26
CA PHE A 64 3.70 0.25 -24.28
C PHE A 64 4.29 0.75 -22.95
N GLU A 65 5.38 0.17 -22.52
CA GLU A 65 6.07 0.61 -21.32
C GLU A 65 6.62 2.05 -21.47
N TRP A 66 7.15 2.41 -22.64
CA TRP A 66 7.58 3.78 -22.92
C TRP A 66 6.41 4.76 -22.90
N VAL A 67 5.29 4.40 -23.52
CA VAL A 67 4.07 5.24 -23.50
C VAL A 67 3.63 5.52 -22.06
N ILE A 68 3.55 4.48 -21.22
CA ILE A 68 3.16 4.63 -19.82
C ILE A 68 4.21 5.43 -19.01
N THR A 69 5.50 5.22 -19.27
CA THR A 69 6.56 5.96 -18.58
C THR A 69 6.51 7.45 -18.92
N ILE A 70 6.27 7.80 -20.19
CA ILE A 70 6.10 9.20 -20.63
C ILE A 70 4.84 9.81 -19.97
N LEU A 71 3.74 9.07 -19.93
CA LEU A 71 2.51 9.52 -19.25
C LEU A 71 2.75 9.81 -17.77
N PHE A 72 3.43 8.93 -17.05
CA PHE A 72 3.78 9.15 -15.65
C PHE A 72 4.79 10.27 -15.45
N SER A 73 5.73 10.46 -16.38
CA SER A 73 6.66 11.58 -16.32
C SER A 73 5.93 12.91 -16.51
N PHE A 74 5.00 12.97 -17.44
CA PHE A 74 4.17 14.14 -17.68
C PHE A 74 3.29 14.46 -16.46
N GLU A 75 2.64 13.45 -15.88
CA GLU A 75 1.87 13.57 -14.64
C GLU A 75 2.73 14.12 -13.50
N TYR A 76 3.94 13.59 -13.31
CA TYR A 76 4.87 14.04 -12.26
C TYR A 76 5.27 15.51 -12.44
N VAL A 77 5.59 15.92 -13.67
CA VAL A 77 5.92 17.30 -14.01
C VAL A 77 4.74 18.23 -13.74
N LEU A 78 3.53 17.85 -14.18
CA LEU A 78 2.32 18.64 -13.92
C LEU A 78 2.08 18.82 -12.41
N ARG A 79 2.29 17.78 -11.61
CA ARG A 79 2.18 17.86 -10.14
C ARG A 79 3.18 18.84 -9.54
N ILE A 80 4.42 18.83 -10.00
CA ILE A 80 5.45 19.76 -9.52
C ILE A 80 5.09 21.21 -9.87
N ILE A 81 4.58 21.45 -11.08
CA ILE A 81 4.24 22.81 -11.55
C ILE A 81 3.00 23.38 -10.84
N SER A 82 2.04 22.51 -10.49
CA SER A 82 0.78 22.94 -9.86
C SER A 82 0.90 23.27 -8.37
N ILE A 83 2.02 22.93 -7.72
CA ILE A 83 2.22 23.19 -6.28
C ILE A 83 3.05 24.45 -6.05
N LYS A 84 2.65 25.26 -5.04
CA LYS A 84 3.39 26.47 -4.64
C LYS A 84 4.79 26.21 -4.07
N LYS A 85 5.04 25.02 -3.51
CA LYS A 85 6.32 24.61 -2.90
C LYS A 85 6.82 23.28 -3.51
N PRO A 86 7.41 23.30 -4.72
CA PRO A 86 7.76 22.09 -5.47
C PRO A 86 8.76 21.20 -4.72
N PHE A 87 9.77 21.75 -4.07
CA PHE A 87 10.74 20.99 -3.29
C PHE A 87 10.11 20.18 -2.16
N LYS A 88 9.09 20.75 -1.46
CA LYS A 88 8.39 20.02 -0.41
C LYS A 88 7.63 18.80 -0.96
N TYR A 89 7.13 18.89 -2.19
CA TYR A 89 6.47 17.77 -2.85
C TYR A 89 7.47 16.71 -3.30
N ILE A 90 8.57 17.09 -3.96
CA ILE A 90 9.60 16.15 -4.45
C ILE A 90 10.12 15.25 -3.32
N PHE A 91 10.36 15.82 -2.14
CA PHE A 91 10.81 15.07 -0.96
C PHE A 91 9.67 14.50 -0.10
N SER A 92 8.41 14.64 -0.52
CA SER A 92 7.28 13.99 0.15
C SER A 92 7.22 12.51 -0.23
N PHE A 93 6.51 11.71 0.60
CA PHE A 93 6.27 10.29 0.32
C PHE A 93 5.73 10.04 -1.09
N TYR A 94 4.73 10.82 -1.52
CA TYR A 94 4.14 10.68 -2.85
C TYR A 94 5.07 11.14 -3.98
N GLY A 95 5.82 12.23 -3.76
CA GLY A 95 6.79 12.71 -4.75
C GLY A 95 7.94 11.73 -4.99
N VAL A 96 8.40 11.08 -3.92
CA VAL A 96 9.42 10.01 -3.99
C VAL A 96 8.89 8.79 -4.76
N ILE A 97 7.64 8.39 -4.51
CA ILE A 97 7.00 7.29 -5.26
C ILE A 97 6.90 7.64 -6.75
N ASP A 98 6.45 8.85 -7.09
CA ASP A 98 6.31 9.29 -8.48
C ASP A 98 7.67 9.28 -9.19
N PHE A 99 8.73 9.76 -8.53
CA PHE A 99 10.09 9.73 -9.04
C PHE A 99 10.59 8.29 -9.29
N PHE A 100 10.50 7.40 -8.29
CA PHE A 100 10.92 6.00 -8.45
C PHE A 100 10.06 5.20 -9.42
N SER A 101 8.86 5.65 -9.72
CA SER A 101 7.99 5.05 -10.74
C SER A 101 8.48 5.31 -12.16
N THR A 102 9.21 6.40 -12.40
CA THR A 102 9.62 6.85 -13.74
C THR A 102 11.10 6.62 -14.01
N ILE A 103 11.98 6.91 -13.04
CA ILE A 103 13.43 6.93 -13.20
C ILE A 103 14.06 5.60 -13.66
N PRO A 104 13.60 4.40 -13.24
CA PRO A 104 14.23 3.14 -13.63
C PRO A 104 14.31 2.92 -15.14
N LYS A 105 13.30 3.40 -15.89
CA LYS A 105 13.29 3.28 -17.36
C LYS A 105 14.33 4.20 -18.01
N TYR A 106 14.48 5.42 -17.51
CA TYR A 106 15.49 6.35 -18.02
C TYR A 106 16.91 5.90 -17.65
N LEU A 107 17.12 5.39 -16.44
CA LEU A 107 18.42 4.82 -16.06
C LEU A 107 18.79 3.63 -16.93
N SER A 108 17.84 2.82 -17.35
CA SER A 108 18.12 1.71 -18.26
C SER A 108 18.68 2.14 -19.60
N LEU A 109 18.45 3.40 -20.06
CA LEU A 109 19.06 3.95 -21.29
C LEU A 109 20.53 4.33 -21.06
N ILE A 110 20.85 4.86 -19.88
CA ILE A 110 22.22 5.32 -19.56
C ILE A 110 23.16 4.12 -19.40
N PHE A 111 22.66 3.01 -18.88
CA PHE A 111 23.45 1.80 -18.63
C PHE A 111 23.51 0.82 -19.82
N ILE A 112 22.95 1.18 -21.00
CA ILE A 112 23.06 0.39 -22.25
C ILE A 112 24.51 0.38 -22.74
N GLY A 113 25.33 -0.43 -22.23
CA GLY A 113 26.75 -0.54 -22.63
C GLY A 113 27.70 -0.94 -21.51
N SER A 114 27.19 -1.00 -20.30
CA SER A 114 27.96 -1.50 -19.17
C SER A 114 27.77 -3.01 -19.02
N HIS A 115 28.86 -3.73 -18.68
CA HIS A 115 28.85 -5.18 -18.41
C HIS A 115 27.99 -5.60 -17.19
N HIS A 116 27.13 -4.72 -16.69
CA HIS A 116 26.31 -4.94 -15.48
C HIS A 116 24.89 -5.42 -15.79
N PHE A 117 24.75 -6.56 -16.47
CA PHE A 117 23.44 -7.19 -16.71
C PHE A 117 22.61 -7.40 -15.45
N ALA A 118 23.24 -7.59 -14.29
CA ALA A 118 22.55 -7.70 -13.01
C ALA A 118 21.89 -6.38 -12.57
N ALA A 119 22.59 -5.24 -12.77
CA ALA A 119 22.05 -3.92 -12.46
C ALA A 119 20.85 -3.56 -13.34
N LEU A 120 20.90 -3.87 -14.65
CA LEU A 120 19.77 -3.68 -15.57
C LEU A 120 18.56 -4.51 -15.16
N ARG A 121 18.78 -5.74 -14.67
CA ARG A 121 17.71 -6.60 -14.15
C ARG A 121 17.09 -6.03 -12.88
N ALA A 122 17.92 -5.51 -11.95
CA ALA A 122 17.45 -4.86 -10.73
C ALA A 122 16.62 -3.59 -11.03
N LEU A 123 17.09 -2.73 -11.97
CA LEU A 123 16.33 -1.56 -12.42
C LEU A 123 14.98 -1.92 -13.02
N ARG A 124 14.91 -3.05 -13.72
CA ARG A 124 13.64 -3.57 -14.24
C ARG A 124 12.67 -3.95 -13.13
N LEU A 125 13.17 -4.61 -12.06
CA LEU A 125 12.35 -4.99 -10.91
C LEU A 125 11.84 -3.77 -10.13
N LEU A 126 12.61 -2.66 -10.07
CA LEU A 126 12.16 -1.43 -9.41
C LEU A 126 10.89 -0.84 -10.03
N ARG A 127 10.53 -1.22 -11.26
CA ARG A 127 9.28 -0.76 -11.90
C ARG A 127 8.03 -1.24 -11.15
N VAL A 128 8.12 -2.33 -10.36
CA VAL A 128 7.00 -2.81 -9.54
C VAL A 128 6.55 -1.75 -8.53
N PHE A 129 7.43 -0.85 -8.10
CA PHE A 129 7.06 0.24 -7.18
C PHE A 129 6.02 1.21 -7.73
N ARG A 130 5.72 1.14 -9.06
CA ARG A 130 4.58 1.88 -9.64
C ARG A 130 3.25 1.53 -8.96
N ILE A 131 3.10 0.32 -8.39
CA ILE A 131 1.93 -0.09 -7.61
C ILE A 131 1.70 0.85 -6.40
N LEU A 132 2.77 1.42 -5.84
CA LEU A 132 2.65 2.34 -4.70
C LEU A 132 1.93 3.65 -5.06
N LYS A 133 1.82 3.99 -6.35
CA LYS A 133 0.97 5.11 -6.80
C LYS A 133 -0.50 4.91 -6.44
N LEU A 134 -0.96 3.65 -6.29
CA LEU A 134 -2.31 3.32 -5.85
C LEU A 134 -2.62 3.82 -4.44
N THR A 135 -1.60 4.00 -3.58
CA THR A 135 -1.80 4.47 -2.20
C THR A 135 -2.51 5.81 -2.11
N ARG A 136 -2.41 6.62 -3.17
CA ARG A 136 -3.07 7.92 -3.28
C ARG A 136 -4.60 7.80 -3.43
N TYR A 137 -5.05 6.74 -4.09
CA TYR A 137 -6.48 6.49 -4.37
C TYR A 137 -7.19 5.79 -3.22
N ILE A 138 -6.45 5.37 -2.20
CA ILE A 138 -7.00 4.69 -1.03
C ILE A 138 -7.43 5.74 0.03
N GLY A 139 -8.01 6.86 -0.38
CA GLY A 139 -8.49 7.91 0.54
C GLY A 139 -9.50 7.42 1.59
N ALA A 140 -10.33 6.43 1.25
CA ALA A 140 -11.21 5.74 2.21
C ALA A 140 -10.46 4.96 3.31
N SER A 141 -9.13 4.73 3.16
CA SER A 141 -8.34 4.00 4.14
C SER A 141 -7.87 4.85 5.32
N ASN A 142 -8.12 6.15 5.34
CA ASN A 142 -7.75 6.97 6.50
C ASN A 142 -8.38 6.43 7.79
N LYS A 143 -9.63 5.99 7.74
CA LYS A 143 -10.31 5.35 8.89
C LYS A 143 -9.63 4.05 9.32
N LEU A 144 -9.25 3.21 8.37
CA LEU A 144 -8.51 1.97 8.65
C LEU A 144 -7.09 2.27 9.19
N LEU A 145 -6.39 3.24 8.60
CA LEU A 145 -5.07 3.64 9.08
C LEU A 145 -5.11 4.23 10.50
N ILE A 146 -6.13 5.01 10.83
CA ILE A 146 -6.35 5.55 12.19
C ILE A 146 -6.60 4.39 13.15
N ALA A 147 -7.48 3.44 12.81
CA ALA A 147 -7.76 2.27 13.63
C ALA A 147 -6.52 1.38 13.83
N LEU A 148 -5.73 1.14 12.76
CA LEU A 148 -4.48 0.39 12.86
C LEU A 148 -3.42 1.10 13.71
N LYS A 149 -3.27 2.43 13.58
CA LYS A 149 -2.38 3.22 14.44
C LYS A 149 -2.81 3.18 15.90
N ALA A 150 -4.11 3.25 16.17
CA ALA A 150 -4.65 3.13 17.53
C ALA A 150 -4.45 1.73 18.12
N SER A 151 -4.53 0.70 17.27
CA SER A 151 -4.36 -0.71 17.68
C SER A 151 -2.91 -1.18 17.74
N ARG A 152 -1.94 -0.41 17.22
CA ARG A 152 -0.55 -0.86 17.00
C ARG A 152 0.12 -1.49 18.22
N ALA A 153 -0.07 -0.90 19.41
CA ALA A 153 0.55 -1.41 20.64
C ALA A 153 -0.05 -2.77 21.03
N LYS A 154 -1.38 -2.92 20.94
CA LYS A 154 -2.08 -4.18 21.22
C LYS A 154 -1.67 -5.27 20.24
N ILE A 155 -1.59 -4.93 18.94
CA ILE A 155 -1.16 -5.86 17.89
C ILE A 155 0.32 -6.26 18.10
N ALA A 156 1.21 -5.32 18.42
CA ALA A 156 2.62 -5.61 18.66
C ALA A 156 2.83 -6.57 19.84
N VAL A 157 2.15 -6.33 20.95
CA VAL A 157 2.21 -7.22 22.13
C VAL A 157 1.69 -8.61 21.78
N PHE A 158 0.59 -8.68 21.03
CA PHE A 158 0.02 -9.94 20.59
C PHE A 158 0.99 -10.70 19.65
N LEU A 159 1.55 -10.04 18.65
CA LEU A 159 2.51 -10.66 17.72
C LEU A 159 3.78 -11.15 18.46
N PHE A 160 4.25 -10.38 19.44
CA PHE A 160 5.38 -10.79 20.28
C PHE A 160 5.07 -12.04 21.09
N PHE A 161 3.86 -12.11 21.69
CA PHE A 161 3.40 -13.31 22.39
C PHE A 161 3.35 -14.54 21.46
N ILE A 162 2.79 -14.38 20.24
CA ILE A 162 2.74 -15.48 19.27
C ILE A 162 4.14 -15.92 18.85
N LEU A 163 5.06 -14.98 18.63
CA LEU A 163 6.45 -15.33 18.30
C LEU A 163 7.09 -16.19 19.40
N ILE A 164 6.94 -15.80 20.67
CA ILE A 164 7.44 -16.60 21.80
C ILE A 164 6.79 -17.98 21.82
N LEU A 165 5.48 -18.05 21.61
CA LEU A 165 4.74 -19.30 21.56
C LEU A 165 5.25 -20.21 20.43
N CYS A 166 5.49 -19.67 19.24
CA CYS A 166 6.07 -20.42 18.11
C CYS A 166 7.47 -20.95 18.42
N VAL A 167 8.29 -20.16 19.12
CA VAL A 167 9.64 -20.59 19.56
C VAL A 167 9.54 -21.77 20.52
N ILE A 168 8.67 -21.68 21.53
CA ILE A 168 8.46 -22.77 22.52
C ILE A 168 7.93 -24.02 21.83
N LEU A 169 6.86 -23.88 21.03
CA LEU A 169 6.24 -25.03 20.35
C LEU A 169 7.18 -25.67 19.32
N GLY A 170 7.96 -24.84 18.60
CA GLY A 170 8.98 -25.33 17.68
C GLY A 170 10.09 -26.11 18.39
N ALA A 171 10.57 -25.61 19.54
CA ALA A 171 11.56 -26.31 20.33
C ALA A 171 11.02 -27.64 20.90
N VAL A 172 9.77 -27.67 21.35
CA VAL A 172 9.10 -28.89 21.82
C VAL A 172 8.99 -29.92 20.67
N MET A 173 8.58 -29.48 19.48
CA MET A 173 8.46 -30.39 18.33
C MET A 173 9.83 -30.89 17.86
N TYR A 174 10.88 -30.08 17.92
CA TYR A 174 12.25 -30.52 17.65
C TYR A 174 12.68 -31.65 18.57
N MET A 175 12.34 -31.56 19.87
CA MET A 175 12.67 -32.59 20.87
C MET A 175 11.88 -33.88 20.68
N ILE A 176 10.62 -33.79 20.23
CA ILE A 176 9.72 -34.95 20.07
C ILE A 176 10.01 -35.71 18.79
N GLU A 177 10.12 -34.99 17.68
CA GLU A 177 10.23 -35.58 16.33
C GLU A 177 11.68 -35.82 15.92
N GLY A 178 12.59 -34.92 16.25
CA GLY A 178 14.01 -35.04 15.92
C GLY A 178 14.34 -34.92 14.43
N GLU A 179 15.63 -35.18 14.10
CA GLU A 179 16.13 -35.02 12.75
C GLU A 179 15.55 -36.07 11.78
N GLU A 180 15.29 -37.29 12.27
CA GLU A 180 14.79 -38.41 11.46
C GLU A 180 13.44 -38.09 10.82
N ASN A 181 12.60 -37.31 11.47
CA ASN A 181 11.27 -36.90 11.00
C ASN A 181 11.23 -35.51 10.34
N GLY A 182 12.40 -34.99 9.96
CA GLY A 182 12.49 -33.75 9.21
C GLY A 182 12.61 -32.48 10.08
N PHE A 183 12.54 -32.59 11.41
CA PHE A 183 12.76 -31.49 12.36
C PHE A 183 14.26 -31.35 12.68
N THR A 184 15.05 -31.01 11.65
CA THR A 184 16.53 -31.09 11.69
C THR A 184 17.18 -29.99 12.51
N SER A 185 16.44 -28.96 12.92
CA SER A 185 16.95 -27.87 13.78
C SER A 185 15.80 -27.11 14.42
N ILE A 186 16.10 -26.45 15.57
CA ILE A 186 15.10 -25.56 16.23
C ILE A 186 14.56 -24.50 15.30
N PRO A 187 15.36 -23.73 14.51
CA PRO A 187 14.81 -22.76 13.57
C PRO A 187 13.85 -23.36 12.52
N LYS A 188 14.13 -24.55 12.02
CA LYS A 188 13.27 -25.25 11.08
C LYS A 188 11.96 -25.70 11.73
N SER A 189 12.02 -26.13 12.98
CA SER A 189 10.85 -26.49 13.77
C SER A 189 9.99 -25.27 14.14
N ILE A 190 10.62 -24.11 14.39
CA ILE A 190 9.91 -22.81 14.57
C ILE A 190 9.21 -22.42 13.27
N TYR A 191 9.88 -22.57 12.12
CA TYR A 191 9.25 -22.34 10.82
C TYR A 191 7.99 -23.20 10.66
N TRP A 192 8.08 -24.53 10.98
CA TRP A 192 6.92 -25.41 10.96
C TRP A 192 5.80 -24.92 11.88
N ALA A 193 6.13 -24.50 13.12
CA ALA A 193 5.16 -23.99 14.08
C ALA A 193 4.45 -22.72 13.55
N ILE A 194 5.19 -21.80 12.93
CA ILE A 194 4.63 -20.59 12.32
C ILE A 194 3.69 -20.97 11.17
N VAL A 195 4.12 -21.84 10.24
CA VAL A 195 3.33 -22.27 9.09
C VAL A 195 2.04 -22.97 9.52
N THR A 196 2.11 -23.76 10.59
CA THR A 196 0.96 -24.48 11.16
C THR A 196 0.00 -23.54 11.89
N MET A 197 0.50 -22.66 12.76
CA MET A 197 -0.32 -21.71 13.53
C MET A 197 -0.97 -20.65 12.66
N THR A 198 -0.32 -20.26 11.56
CA THR A 198 -0.91 -19.34 10.57
C THR A 198 -1.84 -20.04 9.58
N THR A 199 -2.10 -21.33 9.74
CA THR A 199 -2.96 -22.16 8.88
C THR A 199 -2.52 -22.25 7.41
N VAL A 200 -1.23 -21.96 7.11
CA VAL A 200 -0.68 -22.07 5.74
C VAL A 200 -0.50 -23.53 5.34
N GLY A 201 0.17 -24.34 6.19
CA GLY A 201 0.28 -25.79 6.04
C GLY A 201 0.92 -26.25 4.74
N TYR A 202 2.15 -25.84 4.42
CA TYR A 202 2.85 -26.26 3.21
C TYR A 202 3.02 -27.78 3.10
N GLY A 203 3.07 -28.50 4.22
CA GLY A 203 3.22 -29.95 4.24
C GLY A 203 4.64 -30.46 3.93
N ASP A 204 5.61 -29.57 3.84
CA ASP A 204 7.03 -29.87 3.63
C ASP A 204 7.70 -30.48 4.88
N ILE A 205 7.14 -30.24 6.05
CA ILE A 205 7.50 -30.85 7.34
C ILE A 205 6.19 -31.19 8.05
N ALA A 206 6.08 -32.42 8.55
CA ALA A 206 4.93 -32.87 9.32
C ALA A 206 5.35 -33.88 10.40
N PRO A 207 4.73 -33.86 11.61
CA PRO A 207 5.00 -34.83 12.66
C PRO A 207 4.70 -36.26 12.19
N GLN A 208 5.61 -37.17 12.48
CA GLN A 208 5.49 -38.58 12.12
C GLN A 208 5.16 -39.46 13.32
N THR A 209 5.58 -39.06 14.54
CA THR A 209 5.29 -39.79 15.76
C THR A 209 3.85 -39.57 16.24
N ALA A 210 3.24 -40.57 16.86
CA ALA A 210 1.89 -40.45 17.41
C ALA A 210 1.79 -39.32 18.45
N PHE A 211 2.83 -39.13 19.27
CA PHE A 211 2.87 -38.07 20.28
C PHE A 211 3.05 -36.69 19.64
N GLY A 212 3.92 -36.57 18.64
CA GLY A 212 4.07 -35.34 17.89
C GLY A 212 2.80 -34.93 17.14
N GLN A 213 2.08 -35.90 16.53
CA GLN A 213 0.78 -35.65 15.90
C GLN A 213 -0.29 -35.20 16.89
N PHE A 214 -0.30 -35.76 18.10
CA PHE A 214 -1.20 -35.31 19.16
C PHE A 214 -0.93 -33.86 19.55
N ILE A 215 0.34 -33.51 19.81
CA ILE A 215 0.74 -32.11 20.11
C ILE A 215 0.44 -31.19 18.94
N ALA A 216 0.71 -31.60 17.71
CA ALA A 216 0.39 -30.83 16.49
C ALA A 216 -1.11 -30.54 16.38
N SER A 217 -1.97 -31.48 16.73
CA SER A 217 -3.42 -31.28 16.73
C SER A 217 -3.85 -30.18 17.71
N ILE A 218 -3.25 -30.15 18.90
CA ILE A 218 -3.47 -29.06 19.86
C ILE A 218 -3.01 -27.72 19.29
N ILE A 219 -1.82 -27.68 18.68
CA ILE A 219 -1.25 -26.47 18.08
C ILE A 219 -2.16 -25.94 16.97
N MET A 220 -2.71 -26.82 16.12
CA MET A 220 -3.64 -26.45 15.04
C MET A 220 -4.92 -25.83 15.58
N ILE A 221 -5.50 -26.39 16.64
CA ILE A 221 -6.70 -25.85 17.28
C ILE A 221 -6.42 -24.47 17.90
N LEU A 222 -5.28 -24.32 18.59
CA LEU A 222 -4.85 -23.02 19.12
C LEU A 222 -4.63 -22.00 18.02
N GLY A 223 -3.99 -22.40 16.88
CA GLY A 223 -3.77 -21.54 15.74
C GLY A 223 -5.05 -20.94 15.16
N TYR A 224 -6.11 -21.73 15.09
CA TYR A 224 -7.41 -21.23 14.64
C TYR A 224 -7.97 -20.12 15.56
N GLY A 225 -7.87 -20.29 16.89
CA GLY A 225 -8.31 -19.28 17.86
C GLY A 225 -7.46 -18.00 17.82
N ILE A 226 -6.17 -18.13 17.56
CA ILE A 226 -5.21 -17.02 17.53
C ILE A 226 -5.52 -16.01 16.42
N ILE A 227 -5.99 -16.45 15.24
CA ILE A 227 -6.30 -15.54 14.12
C ILE A 227 -7.47 -14.59 14.45
N ALA A 228 -8.39 -15.01 15.31
CA ALA A 228 -9.53 -14.19 15.71
C ALA A 228 -9.16 -12.95 16.53
N ILE A 229 -8.05 -12.99 17.28
CA ILE A 229 -7.66 -11.91 18.20
C ILE A 229 -7.29 -10.60 17.49
N PRO A 230 -6.36 -10.58 16.49
CA PRO A 230 -6.04 -9.36 15.77
C PRO A 230 -7.25 -8.78 15.04
N THR A 231 -8.07 -9.65 14.45
CA THR A 231 -9.29 -9.25 13.76
C THR A 231 -10.26 -8.57 14.73
N GLY A 232 -10.46 -9.13 15.92
CA GLY A 232 -11.28 -8.54 16.98
C GLY A 232 -10.74 -7.19 17.48
N ILE A 233 -9.42 -7.06 17.67
CA ILE A 233 -8.78 -5.81 18.09
C ILE A 233 -9.02 -4.71 17.05
N VAL A 234 -8.77 -4.98 15.77
CA VAL A 234 -8.96 -4.01 14.70
C VAL A 234 -10.43 -3.65 14.51
N SER A 235 -11.33 -4.65 14.52
CA SER A 235 -12.77 -4.45 14.40
C SER A 235 -13.33 -3.57 15.53
N SER A 236 -12.91 -3.83 16.77
CA SER A 236 -13.30 -3.01 17.93
C SER A 236 -12.84 -1.55 17.78
N GLU A 237 -11.63 -1.32 17.27
CA GLU A 237 -11.09 0.04 17.11
C GLU A 237 -11.76 0.79 15.95
N ILE A 238 -12.11 0.08 14.85
CA ILE A 238 -12.91 0.65 13.76
C ILE A 238 -14.27 1.10 14.28
N THR A 239 -14.96 0.28 15.06
CA THR A 239 -16.27 0.62 15.64
C THR A 239 -16.20 1.85 16.56
N LYS A 240 -15.15 1.95 17.40
CA LYS A 240 -14.91 3.12 18.24
C LYS A 240 -14.64 4.37 17.43
N THR A 241 -13.87 4.25 16.37
CA THR A 241 -13.56 5.37 15.47
C THR A 241 -14.84 5.85 14.78
N HIS A 242 -15.74 4.96 14.36
CA HIS A 242 -17.04 5.32 13.81
C HIS A 242 -17.95 6.03 14.82
N ALA A 243 -17.98 5.57 16.07
CA ALA A 243 -18.79 6.20 17.12
C ALA A 243 -18.30 7.61 17.48
N ASN A 244 -17.01 7.88 17.31
CA ASN A 244 -16.39 9.17 17.62
C ASN A 244 -16.18 10.09 16.39
N THR A 245 -16.40 9.63 15.16
CA THR A 245 -16.35 10.49 13.98
C THR A 245 -17.68 11.26 13.90
N ILE A 246 -17.62 12.52 14.27
CA ILE A 246 -18.60 13.51 13.87
C ILE A 246 -18.47 13.62 12.36
N ASP A 247 -19.55 13.43 11.62
CA ASP A 247 -19.52 13.57 10.16
C ASP A 247 -19.06 15.01 9.84
N THR A 248 -17.93 15.09 9.13
CA THR A 248 -17.34 16.36 8.70
C THR A 248 -17.51 16.49 7.20
N ASN A 249 -17.83 17.69 6.74
CA ASN A 249 -17.93 18.01 5.32
C ASN A 249 -16.58 18.49 4.77
N THR A 250 -16.46 18.52 3.46
CA THR A 250 -15.26 18.99 2.74
C THR A 250 -15.19 20.50 2.60
N GLN A 251 -16.12 21.26 3.20
CA GLN A 251 -16.19 22.72 3.11
C GLN A 251 -14.97 23.35 3.77
N SER A 252 -14.25 24.17 3.04
CA SER A 252 -13.13 24.96 3.56
C SER A 252 -13.55 26.37 3.93
N CYS A 253 -13.03 26.90 5.03
CA CYS A 253 -13.30 28.26 5.45
C CYS A 253 -12.60 29.27 4.54
N GLY A 254 -13.35 30.15 3.87
CA GLY A 254 -12.80 31.19 2.99
C GLY A 254 -11.89 32.23 3.68
N ASN A 255 -11.83 32.27 5.03
CA ASN A 255 -10.98 33.19 5.79
C ASN A 255 -9.66 32.54 6.27
N CYS A 256 -9.71 31.30 6.81
CA CYS A 256 -8.55 30.65 7.42
C CYS A 256 -8.18 29.32 6.76
N ALA A 257 -8.86 28.94 5.67
CA ALA A 257 -8.66 27.71 4.90
C ALA A 257 -8.65 26.44 5.77
N THR A 258 -9.41 26.44 6.87
CA THR A 258 -9.60 25.25 7.70
C THR A 258 -10.65 24.37 7.05
N GLU A 259 -10.38 23.10 6.94
CA GLU A 259 -11.25 22.05 6.41
C GLU A 259 -11.86 21.22 7.56
N ASP A 260 -12.62 20.18 7.23
CA ASP A 260 -13.22 19.24 8.20
C ASP A 260 -14.21 19.89 9.17
N HIS A 261 -15.10 20.75 8.66
CA HIS A 261 -16.20 21.28 9.44
C HIS A 261 -17.28 20.21 9.66
N LYS A 262 -17.97 20.27 10.80
CA LYS A 262 -19.12 19.39 11.04
C LYS A 262 -20.19 19.63 9.97
N ASP A 263 -20.87 18.57 9.57
CA ASP A 263 -22.02 18.69 8.69
C ASP A 263 -23.03 19.69 9.23
N ASN A 264 -23.50 20.57 8.35
CA ASN A 264 -24.40 21.67 8.67
C ASN A 264 -23.83 22.74 9.63
N SER A 265 -22.50 22.89 9.75
CA SER A 265 -21.91 23.99 10.50
C SER A 265 -22.13 25.31 9.81
N GLU A 266 -22.73 26.28 10.52
CA GLU A 266 -22.89 27.65 10.02
C GLU A 266 -21.61 28.48 10.20
N PHE A 267 -20.76 28.12 11.17
CA PHE A 267 -19.58 28.88 11.54
C PHE A 267 -18.33 27.99 11.58
N CYS A 268 -17.21 28.57 11.15
CA CYS A 268 -15.90 27.92 11.24
C CYS A 268 -15.50 27.74 12.71
N TYR A 269 -15.19 26.52 13.11
CA TYR A 269 -14.80 26.19 14.49
C TYR A 269 -13.46 26.83 14.90
N LYS A 270 -12.62 27.26 13.94
CA LYS A 270 -11.30 27.84 14.22
C LYS A 270 -11.28 29.35 14.26
N CYS A 271 -12.03 30.04 13.41
CA CYS A 271 -12.00 31.51 13.33
C CYS A 271 -13.35 32.18 13.52
N GLY A 272 -14.43 31.41 13.74
CA GLY A 272 -15.78 31.95 14.00
C GLY A 272 -16.46 32.62 12.79
N ARG A 273 -15.86 32.57 11.58
CA ARG A 273 -16.47 33.15 10.39
C ARG A 273 -17.60 32.29 9.88
N ASN A 274 -18.67 32.91 9.36
CA ASN A 274 -19.76 32.23 8.69
C ASN A 274 -19.21 31.46 7.46
N LEU A 275 -19.65 30.21 7.30
CA LEU A 275 -19.25 29.28 6.24
C LEU A 275 -20.19 29.35 5.02
N ASN A 276 -21.36 29.94 5.17
CA ASN A 276 -22.36 30.12 4.12
C ASN A 276 -22.21 31.44 3.36
#